data_1001960dedf73821cc5dade6bfc02be8
#
_entry.id   1001960dedf73821cc5dade6bfc02be8
#
_cell.length_a   1.000
_cell.length_b   1.000
_cell.length_c   1.000
_cell.angle_alpha   90.00
_cell.angle_beta   90.00
_cell.angle_gamma   90.00
#
_symmetry.space_group_name_H-M   'P 1'
#
loop_
_entity.id
_entity.type
_entity.pdbx_description
1 polymer ?
#
loop_
_entity_poly.entity_id
_entity_poly.type
_entity_poly.pdbx_seq_one_letter_code
_entity_poly.pdbx_strand_id
1 'polypeptide(L)'
;MNNKIINESMRIAGKKVNAEKVIEVEYPFTGDVIGTVPAGNAEHAKQALDIAANFTPKLTRYERQKILQNTAELLVKRKDEISDMITMELGLSKQDSLYEVGRAFDVFSLTAQLCIYDDGEIFSC
;
A
#
# COMPACT_ATOMS: atom_id res chain seq x y z
N MET A 1 -25.81 1.07 2.42
CA MET A 1 -24.51 1.17 1.74
C MET A 1 -24.51 0.15 0.61
N ASN A 2 -24.12 0.52 -0.61
CA ASN A 2 -24.06 -0.45 -1.70
C ASN A 2 -22.87 -1.38 -1.44
N ASN A 3 -23.14 -2.58 -0.92
CA ASN A 3 -22.14 -3.60 -0.63
C ASN A 3 -21.60 -4.20 -1.95
N LYS A 4 -20.78 -3.44 -2.65
CA LYS A 4 -20.05 -3.97 -3.79
C LYS A 4 -18.86 -4.76 -3.25
N ILE A 5 -18.91 -6.08 -3.36
CA ILE A 5 -17.77 -6.95 -3.05
C ILE A 5 -16.58 -6.53 -3.92
N ILE A 6 -15.45 -6.23 -3.27
CA ILE A 6 -14.22 -5.79 -3.95
C ILE A 6 -13.31 -7.01 -4.13
N ASN A 7 -13.04 -7.38 -5.37
CA ASN A 7 -12.11 -8.47 -5.68
C ASN A 7 -10.81 -7.85 -6.19
N GLU A 8 -9.75 -7.90 -5.40
CA GLU A 8 -8.44 -7.39 -5.79
C GLU A 8 -7.47 -8.53 -6.14
N SER A 9 -6.54 -8.26 -7.03
CA SER A 9 -5.46 -9.17 -7.39
C SER A 9 -4.19 -8.84 -6.60
N MET A 10 -3.35 -9.84 -6.28
CA MET A 10 -2.00 -9.53 -5.79
C MET A 10 -1.19 -8.82 -6.88
N ARG A 11 -0.13 -8.14 -6.47
CA ARG A 11 0.76 -7.43 -7.40
C ARG A 11 2.18 -7.97 -7.28
N ILE A 12 2.72 -8.47 -8.39
CA ILE A 12 4.12 -8.89 -8.51
C ILE A 12 4.76 -8.07 -9.62
N ALA A 13 5.80 -7.32 -9.30
CA ALA A 13 6.45 -6.38 -10.23
C ALA A 13 5.47 -5.43 -10.97
N GLY A 14 4.46 -4.94 -10.25
CA GLY A 14 3.43 -4.04 -10.79
C GLY A 14 2.35 -4.72 -11.63
N LYS A 15 2.47 -6.01 -11.93
CA LYS A 15 1.46 -6.78 -12.68
C LYS A 15 0.44 -7.40 -11.75
N LYS A 16 -0.83 -7.44 -12.17
CA LYS A 16 -1.89 -8.16 -11.46
C LYS A 16 -1.70 -9.66 -11.64
N VAL A 17 -1.70 -10.39 -10.52
CA VAL A 17 -1.55 -11.85 -10.47
C VAL A 17 -2.67 -12.41 -9.61
N ASN A 18 -3.30 -13.48 -10.09
CA ASN A 18 -4.35 -14.20 -9.36
C ASN A 18 -3.80 -15.56 -8.88
N ALA A 19 -4.50 -16.18 -7.94
CA ALA A 19 -4.24 -17.53 -7.47
C ALA A 19 -5.52 -18.37 -7.57
N GLU A 20 -5.37 -19.68 -7.54
CA GLU A 20 -6.53 -20.62 -7.55
C GLU A 20 -7.38 -20.47 -6.28
N LYS A 21 -6.71 -20.18 -5.15
CA LYS A 21 -7.37 -19.96 -3.86
C LYS A 21 -7.47 -18.48 -3.58
N VAL A 22 -8.55 -18.09 -2.93
CA VAL A 22 -8.79 -16.72 -2.43
C VAL A 22 -8.96 -16.73 -0.93
N ILE A 23 -8.68 -15.58 -0.32
CA ILE A 23 -8.98 -15.26 1.08
C ILE A 23 -10.15 -14.30 1.04
N GLU A 24 -11.20 -14.61 1.79
CA GLU A 24 -12.31 -13.70 2.02
C GLU A 24 -11.93 -12.67 3.07
N VAL A 25 -12.29 -11.42 2.81
CA VAL A 25 -12.14 -10.29 3.75
C VAL A 25 -13.49 -9.99 4.32
N GLU A 26 -13.63 -10.15 5.62
CA GLU A 26 -14.89 -9.96 6.35
C GLU A 26 -14.88 -8.62 7.08
N TYR A 27 -16.02 -7.94 7.11
CA TYR A 27 -16.21 -6.78 7.97
C TYR A 27 -16.35 -7.23 9.43
N PRO A 28 -15.42 -6.90 10.33
CA PRO A 28 -15.36 -7.47 11.67
C PRO A 28 -16.60 -7.20 12.53
N PHE A 29 -17.37 -6.15 12.23
CA PHE A 29 -18.55 -5.78 12.98
C PHE A 29 -19.78 -6.64 12.63
N THR A 30 -19.95 -7.05 11.36
CA THR A 30 -21.12 -7.81 10.90
C THR A 30 -20.79 -9.23 10.49
N GLY A 31 -19.53 -9.55 10.16
CA GLY A 31 -19.12 -10.81 9.58
C GLY A 31 -19.44 -10.94 8.08
N ASP A 32 -19.94 -9.88 7.45
CA ASP A 32 -20.23 -9.90 6.01
C ASP A 32 -18.95 -9.91 5.21
N VAL A 33 -18.90 -10.71 4.15
CA VAL A 33 -17.78 -10.69 3.17
C VAL A 33 -17.84 -9.41 2.36
N ILE A 34 -16.81 -8.59 2.45
CA ILE A 34 -16.68 -7.29 1.76
C ILE A 34 -15.73 -7.34 0.58
N GLY A 35 -14.89 -8.35 0.50
CA GLY A 35 -13.92 -8.50 -0.58
C GLY A 35 -13.25 -9.87 -0.61
N THR A 36 -12.45 -10.08 -1.67
CA THR A 36 -11.58 -11.25 -1.77
C THR A 36 -10.20 -10.83 -2.28
N VAL A 37 -9.17 -11.52 -1.80
CA VAL A 37 -7.80 -11.38 -2.29
C VAL A 37 -7.21 -12.75 -2.61
N PRO A 38 -6.30 -12.89 -3.59
CA PRO A 38 -5.66 -14.16 -3.90
C PRO A 38 -4.82 -14.67 -2.73
N ALA A 39 -4.95 -15.96 -2.40
CA ALA A 39 -4.06 -16.63 -1.46
C ALA A 39 -2.73 -16.94 -2.15
N GLY A 40 -1.70 -16.10 -1.94
CA GLY A 40 -0.37 -16.33 -2.47
C GLY A 40 0.26 -17.62 -1.93
N ASN A 41 1.11 -18.25 -2.72
CA ASN A 41 1.85 -19.46 -2.36
C ASN A 41 3.37 -19.20 -2.42
N ALA A 42 4.17 -20.20 -2.10
CA ALA A 42 5.63 -20.10 -2.09
C ALA A 42 6.22 -19.76 -3.47
N GLU A 43 5.58 -20.18 -4.56
CA GLU A 43 6.03 -19.89 -5.92
C GLU A 43 5.84 -18.39 -6.24
N HIS A 44 4.70 -17.81 -5.85
CA HIS A 44 4.47 -16.37 -5.98
C HIS A 44 5.50 -15.55 -5.18
N ALA A 45 5.83 -15.99 -3.95
CA ALA A 45 6.84 -15.34 -3.14
C ALA A 45 8.22 -15.43 -3.78
N LYS A 46 8.60 -16.60 -4.26
CA LYS A 46 9.88 -16.82 -4.97
C LYS A 46 9.97 -15.95 -6.22
N GLN A 47 8.93 -15.93 -7.05
CA GLN A 47 8.87 -15.08 -8.23
C GLN A 47 9.07 -13.59 -7.88
N ALA A 48 8.41 -13.09 -6.83
CA ALA A 48 8.55 -11.72 -6.38
C ALA A 48 9.98 -11.41 -5.92
N LEU A 49 10.62 -12.32 -5.17
CA LEU A 49 11.99 -12.19 -4.70
C LEU A 49 13.00 -12.24 -5.85
N ASP A 50 12.84 -13.16 -6.80
CA ASP A 50 13.73 -13.28 -7.95
C ASP A 50 13.69 -12.01 -8.83
N ILE A 51 12.50 -11.44 -9.04
CA ILE A 51 12.34 -10.18 -9.75
C ILE A 51 12.99 -9.02 -8.99
N ALA A 52 12.76 -8.94 -7.67
CA ALA A 52 13.34 -7.90 -6.83
C ALA A 52 14.87 -7.97 -6.77
N ALA A 53 15.44 -9.17 -6.67
CA ALA A 53 16.89 -9.38 -6.65
C ALA A 53 17.59 -8.94 -7.95
N ASN A 54 16.89 -9.04 -9.08
CA ASN A 54 17.40 -8.64 -10.39
C ASN A 54 16.98 -7.23 -10.80
N PHE A 55 16.29 -6.49 -9.92
CA PHE A 55 15.82 -5.16 -10.23
C PHE A 55 16.94 -4.14 -10.15
N THR A 56 17.12 -3.38 -11.23
CA THR A 56 18.04 -2.23 -11.27
C THR A 56 17.23 -0.94 -11.22
N PRO A 57 17.43 -0.08 -10.21
CA PRO A 57 16.75 1.21 -10.12
C PRO A 57 17.08 2.09 -11.33
N LYS A 58 16.03 2.63 -11.98
CA LYS A 58 16.17 3.53 -13.14
C LYS A 58 15.75 4.96 -12.85
N LEU A 59 15.00 5.16 -11.76
CA LEU A 59 14.46 6.46 -11.40
C LEU A 59 15.54 7.32 -10.73
N THR A 60 15.61 8.57 -11.14
CA THR A 60 16.38 9.59 -10.46
C THR A 60 15.78 9.90 -9.07
N ARG A 61 16.52 10.58 -8.20
CA ARG A 61 16.04 11.02 -6.89
C ARG A 61 14.81 11.91 -7.01
N TYR A 62 14.84 12.85 -7.95
CA TYR A 62 13.74 13.76 -8.23
C TYR A 62 12.46 13.03 -8.68
N GLU A 63 12.58 12.04 -9.57
CA GLU A 63 11.44 11.24 -10.01
C GLU A 63 10.82 10.44 -8.86
N ARG A 64 11.65 9.85 -7.98
CA ARG A 64 11.17 9.15 -6.78
C ARG A 64 10.45 10.10 -5.82
N GLN A 65 11.04 11.27 -5.55
CA GLN A 65 10.41 12.32 -4.75
C GLN A 65 9.03 12.68 -5.30
N LYS A 66 8.95 12.95 -6.60
CA LYS A 66 7.70 13.36 -7.25
C LYS A 66 6.61 12.29 -7.17
N ILE A 67 6.98 11.01 -7.32
CA ILE A 67 6.04 9.89 -7.16
C ILE A 67 5.48 9.85 -5.73
N LEU A 68 6.35 9.96 -4.72
CA LEU A 68 5.94 9.92 -3.32
C LEU A 68 5.09 11.15 -2.94
N GLN A 69 5.44 12.33 -3.44
CA GLN A 69 4.65 13.54 -3.22
C GLN A 69 3.25 13.44 -3.85
N ASN A 70 3.16 12.98 -5.09
CA ASN A 70 1.88 12.74 -5.75
C ASN A 70 1.03 11.71 -4.99
N THR A 71 1.68 10.69 -4.40
CA THR A 71 1.00 9.69 -3.56
C THR A 71 0.42 10.33 -2.31
N ALA A 72 1.19 11.18 -1.62
CA ALA A 72 0.71 11.92 -0.44
C ALA A 72 -0.51 12.80 -0.79
N GLU A 73 -0.46 13.51 -1.91
CA GLU A 73 -1.59 14.33 -2.38
C GLU A 73 -2.84 13.50 -2.70
N LEU A 74 -2.66 12.31 -3.28
CA LEU A 74 -3.77 11.38 -3.56
C LEU A 74 -4.40 10.83 -2.27
N LEU A 75 -3.60 10.56 -1.23
CA LEU A 75 -4.12 10.16 0.09
C LEU A 75 -5.05 11.22 0.66
N VAL A 76 -4.66 12.50 0.59
CA VAL A 76 -5.53 13.61 1.04
C VAL A 76 -6.81 13.70 0.22
N LYS A 77 -6.72 13.61 -1.11
CA LYS A 77 -7.88 13.69 -2.01
C LYS A 77 -8.88 12.55 -1.79
N ARG A 78 -8.39 11.36 -1.43
CA ARG A 78 -9.17 10.14 -1.26
C ARG A 78 -9.35 9.74 0.20
N LYS A 79 -9.10 10.65 1.14
CA LYS A 79 -9.06 10.34 2.58
C LYS A 79 -10.31 9.64 3.10
N ASP A 80 -11.50 10.09 2.68
CA ASP A 80 -12.76 9.55 3.14
C ASP A 80 -12.99 8.13 2.59
N GLU A 81 -12.70 7.90 1.31
CA GLU A 81 -12.76 6.59 0.66
C GLU A 81 -11.82 5.59 1.34
N ILE A 82 -10.57 6.00 1.58
CA ILE A 82 -9.55 5.12 2.19
C ILE A 82 -9.89 4.84 3.65
N SER A 83 -10.37 5.83 4.40
CA SER A 83 -10.76 5.63 5.80
C SER A 83 -12.00 4.74 5.92
N ASP A 84 -12.96 4.82 5.00
CA ASP A 84 -14.11 3.90 4.96
C ASP A 84 -13.65 2.46 4.71
N MET A 85 -12.69 2.27 3.80
CA MET A 85 -12.09 0.95 3.54
C MET A 85 -11.39 0.40 4.77
N ILE A 86 -10.57 1.20 5.46
CA ILE A 86 -9.90 0.81 6.70
C ILE A 86 -10.93 0.42 7.78
N THR A 87 -12.01 1.18 7.92
CA THR A 87 -13.11 0.85 8.86
C THR A 87 -13.73 -0.50 8.50
N MET A 88 -14.00 -0.75 7.22
CA MET A 88 -14.62 -2.00 6.77
C MET A 88 -13.72 -3.22 6.94
N GLU A 89 -12.42 -3.08 6.68
CA GLU A 89 -11.46 -4.19 6.74
C GLU A 89 -10.98 -4.50 8.16
N LEU A 90 -10.79 -3.47 8.99
CA LEU A 90 -10.18 -3.59 10.32
C LEU A 90 -11.15 -3.36 11.48
N GLY A 91 -12.35 -2.87 11.21
CA GLY A 91 -13.32 -2.52 12.26
C GLY A 91 -12.94 -1.27 13.06
N LEU A 92 -11.99 -0.46 12.62
CA LEU A 92 -11.63 0.78 13.32
C LEU A 92 -12.75 1.81 13.26
N SER A 93 -12.81 2.68 14.27
CA SER A 93 -13.71 3.82 14.25
C SER A 93 -13.37 4.76 13.07
N LYS A 94 -14.34 5.55 12.62
CA LYS A 94 -14.09 6.53 11.54
C LYS A 94 -13.00 7.53 11.91
N GLN A 95 -12.92 7.92 13.16
CA GLN A 95 -11.90 8.85 13.66
C GLN A 95 -10.50 8.22 13.60
N ASP A 96 -10.36 6.98 14.06
CA ASP A 96 -9.07 6.27 14.04
C ASP A 96 -8.64 5.96 12.61
N SER A 97 -9.58 5.58 11.74
CA SER A 97 -9.31 5.34 10.32
C SER A 97 -8.82 6.61 9.61
N LEU A 98 -9.40 7.77 9.88
CA LEU A 98 -8.93 9.06 9.36
C LEU A 98 -7.54 9.42 9.90
N TYR A 99 -7.26 9.10 11.16
CA TYR A 99 -5.93 9.29 11.76
C TYR A 99 -4.89 8.42 11.05
N GLU A 100 -5.18 7.16 10.75
CA GLU A 100 -4.27 6.28 10.00
C GLU A 100 -3.98 6.81 8.59
N VAL A 101 -4.97 7.37 7.89
CA VAL A 101 -4.75 8.03 6.60
C VAL A 101 -3.82 9.24 6.75
N GLY A 102 -3.98 10.03 7.83
CA GLY A 102 -3.08 11.14 8.14
C GLY A 102 -1.64 10.70 8.37
N ARG A 103 -1.44 9.61 9.13
CA ARG A 103 -0.12 9.02 9.34
C ARG A 103 0.52 8.54 8.04
N ALA A 104 -0.26 7.91 7.16
CA ALA A 104 0.22 7.51 5.85
C ALA A 104 0.67 8.73 5.01
N PHE A 105 -0.09 9.83 5.03
CA PHE A 105 0.30 11.08 4.39
C PHE A 105 1.63 11.61 4.91
N ASP A 106 1.84 11.62 6.23
CA ASP A 106 3.08 12.09 6.86
C ASP A 106 4.28 11.24 6.41
N VAL A 107 4.12 9.90 6.41
CA VAL A 107 5.18 8.98 5.97
C VAL A 107 5.57 9.24 4.52
N PHE A 108 4.61 9.34 3.60
CA PHE A 108 4.90 9.61 2.19
C PHE A 108 5.53 10.99 1.98
N SER A 109 5.07 12.01 2.70
CA SER A 109 5.59 13.38 2.62
C SER A 109 7.03 13.48 3.11
N LEU A 110 7.34 12.86 4.26
CA LEU A 110 8.70 12.83 4.82
C LEU A 110 9.64 12.01 3.94
N THR A 111 9.19 10.84 3.46
CA THR A 111 10.00 10.00 2.57
C THR A 111 10.29 10.70 1.25
N ALA A 112 9.35 11.48 0.72
CA ALA A 112 9.57 12.29 -0.47
C ALA A 112 10.71 13.31 -0.27
N GLN A 113 10.78 13.94 0.90
CA GLN A 113 11.87 14.85 1.24
C GLN A 113 13.20 14.11 1.34
N LEU A 114 13.22 12.94 1.99
CA LEU A 114 14.43 12.14 2.13
C LEU A 114 15.03 11.68 0.79
N CYS A 115 14.24 11.56 -0.27
CA CYS A 115 14.75 11.19 -1.59
C CYS A 115 15.79 12.15 -2.16
N ILE A 116 15.77 13.42 -1.77
CA ILE A 116 16.70 14.44 -2.28
C ILE A 116 17.89 14.69 -1.36
N TYR A 117 17.84 14.20 -0.11
CA TYR A 117 18.97 14.26 0.80
C TYR A 117 19.95 13.13 0.49
N ASP A 118 21.23 13.45 0.43
CA ASP A 118 22.33 12.52 0.19
C ASP A 118 23.54 12.96 1.02
N ASP A 119 23.31 13.13 2.31
CA ASP A 119 24.30 13.72 3.20
C ASP A 119 25.46 12.77 3.49
N GLY A 120 25.30 11.47 3.21
CA GLY A 120 26.26 10.46 3.59
C GLY A 120 26.45 10.35 5.11
N GLU A 121 27.28 9.45 5.54
CA GLU A 121 27.70 9.35 6.95
C GLU A 121 29.22 9.54 7.05
N ILE A 122 29.66 10.37 8.00
CA ILE A 122 31.07 10.56 8.31
C ILE A 122 31.35 9.79 9.61
N PHE A 123 32.17 8.76 9.49
CA PHE A 123 32.67 8.04 10.66
C PHE A 123 34.00 8.67 11.09
N SER A 124 34.09 9.11 12.36
CA SER A 124 35.38 9.49 12.95
C SER A 124 36.21 8.26 13.21
N CYS A 125 37.45 8.22 12.74
CA CYS A 125 38.44 7.19 13.06
C CYS A 125 38.99 7.38 14.47
#